data_36e0e9eb1b3ab2f0d804cec9a311ee0d
#
_entry.id   36e0e9eb1b3ab2f0d804cec9a311ee0d
#
_cell.length_a   1.000
_cell.length_b   1.000
_cell.length_c   1.000
_cell.angle_alpha   90.00
_cell.angle_beta   90.00
_cell.angle_gamma   90.00
#
_symmetry.space_group_name_H-M   'P 1'
#
loop_
_entity.id
_entity.type
_entity.pdbx_description
1 polymer ?
#
loop_
_entity_poly.entity_id
_entity_poly.type
_entity_poly.pdbx_seq_one_letter_code
_entity_poly.pdbx_strand_id
1 'polypeptide(L)'
;TLIIDGCPEQFRNDDNLVWTSYVRACEKLGEEPTPKHITIDSPIPLSGGLGSSSTCVIAGIAAAMTESHGGWDPERALDFACHFEGHPDNVAPAIYGGLTSSFVEGGHTVCTRRLVARGLSFVAIAPPYTVNTEDARKVVPQNISLQTAVYQMGRTVAVTHALETGNGGLLAAACNDKLHEPYRKELIPDYEELKQVAKLARACAFVISGSGSTMVAICDSPVTARAVAENAKQVRGDLWIQILEPALLGTVLTLDDGQQHHNTFDEI
;
A
#
# COMPACT_ATOMS: atom_id res chain seq x y z
N THR A 1 -3.74 -23.02 21.92
CA THR A 1 -4.16 -21.69 22.42
C THR A 1 -3.59 -20.64 21.49
N LEU A 2 -4.43 -19.73 20.98
CA LEU A 2 -4.00 -18.55 20.23
C LEU A 2 -3.51 -17.49 21.23
N ILE A 3 -2.33 -16.93 20.99
CA ILE A 3 -1.78 -15.78 21.73
C ILE A 3 -1.39 -14.72 20.71
N ILE A 4 -1.84 -13.48 20.93
CA ILE A 4 -1.51 -12.35 20.05
C ILE A 4 -1.01 -11.18 20.91
N ASP A 5 0.14 -10.64 20.59
CA ASP A 5 0.74 -9.48 21.24
C ASP A 5 1.37 -8.48 20.23
N GLY A 6 2.00 -7.42 20.74
CA GLY A 6 2.65 -6.39 19.91
C GLY A 6 1.69 -5.41 19.21
N CYS A 7 0.41 -5.73 19.09
CA CYS A 7 -0.60 -4.86 18.49
C CYS A 7 -1.54 -4.26 19.57
N PRO A 8 -2.39 -3.26 19.23
CA PRO A 8 -3.40 -2.72 20.16
C PRO A 8 -4.31 -3.80 20.71
N GLU A 9 -4.71 -3.67 21.99
CA GLU A 9 -5.47 -4.67 22.74
C GLU A 9 -6.75 -5.13 22.03
N GLN A 10 -7.45 -4.23 21.39
CA GLN A 10 -8.67 -4.51 20.62
C GLN A 10 -8.49 -5.50 19.47
N PHE A 11 -7.27 -5.74 19.02
CA PHE A 11 -6.93 -6.70 17.96
C PHE A 11 -6.29 -8.00 18.48
N ARG A 12 -6.19 -8.18 19.81
CA ARG A 12 -5.61 -9.38 20.44
C ARG A 12 -6.67 -10.46 20.70
N ASN A 13 -7.41 -10.83 19.66
CA ASN A 13 -8.51 -11.79 19.72
C ASN A 13 -8.61 -12.61 18.43
N ASP A 14 -9.58 -13.49 18.36
CA ASP A 14 -9.80 -14.41 17.23
C ASP A 14 -10.20 -13.70 15.93
N ASP A 15 -10.59 -12.41 15.96
CA ASP A 15 -10.88 -11.58 14.77
C ASP A 15 -9.62 -10.89 14.23
N ASN A 16 -8.44 -11.13 14.83
CA ASN A 16 -7.20 -10.57 14.33
C ASN A 16 -6.95 -10.95 12.86
N LEU A 17 -6.63 -9.95 12.03
CA LEU A 17 -6.55 -10.15 10.58
C LEU A 17 -5.40 -11.07 10.14
N VAL A 18 -4.29 -11.15 10.89
CA VAL A 18 -3.21 -12.12 10.63
C VAL A 18 -3.73 -13.52 10.90
N TRP A 19 -4.40 -13.73 12.04
CA TRP A 19 -4.95 -15.02 12.42
C TRP A 19 -6.04 -15.50 11.47
N THR A 20 -7.03 -14.66 11.19
CA THR A 20 -8.13 -15.02 10.29
C THR A 20 -7.65 -15.30 8.87
N SER A 21 -6.63 -14.57 8.39
CA SER A 21 -6.02 -14.83 7.09
C SER A 21 -5.21 -16.13 7.08
N TYR A 22 -4.53 -16.47 8.17
CA TYR A 22 -3.85 -17.75 8.34
C TYR A 22 -4.85 -18.91 8.26
N VAL A 23 -5.93 -18.86 9.02
CA VAL A 23 -6.97 -19.90 9.04
C VAL A 23 -7.57 -20.09 7.64
N ARG A 24 -7.96 -18.99 6.98
CA ARG A 24 -8.51 -19.02 5.61
C ARG A 24 -7.51 -19.59 4.59
N ALA A 25 -6.22 -19.31 4.77
CA ALA A 25 -5.19 -19.83 3.89
C ALA A 25 -4.98 -21.34 4.12
N CYS A 26 -4.97 -21.81 5.39
CA CYS A 26 -4.95 -23.23 5.70
C CYS A 26 -6.12 -23.99 5.03
N GLU A 27 -7.34 -23.46 5.14
CA GLU A 27 -8.52 -24.05 4.48
C GLU A 27 -8.34 -24.18 2.96
N LYS A 28 -7.79 -23.13 2.30
CA LYS A 28 -7.51 -23.17 0.85
C LYS A 28 -6.37 -24.14 0.47
N LEU A 29 -5.46 -24.39 1.39
CA LEU A 29 -4.36 -25.35 1.22
C LEU A 29 -4.79 -26.80 1.53
N GLY A 30 -5.95 -27.00 2.18
CA GLY A 30 -6.42 -28.29 2.67
C GLY A 30 -5.72 -28.73 3.95
N GLU A 31 -5.20 -27.76 4.72
CA GLU A 31 -4.48 -27.96 5.98
C GLU A 31 -5.34 -27.56 7.17
N GLU A 32 -5.11 -28.17 8.32
CA GLU A 32 -5.77 -27.79 9.57
C GLU A 32 -4.98 -26.67 10.26
N PRO A 33 -5.64 -25.58 10.67
CA PRO A 33 -4.94 -24.49 11.36
C PRO A 33 -4.45 -24.95 12.74
N THR A 34 -3.20 -24.66 13.06
CA THR A 34 -2.59 -24.98 14.34
C THR A 34 -2.54 -23.75 15.26
N PRO A 35 -2.56 -23.95 16.59
CA PRO A 35 -2.43 -22.84 17.55
C PRO A 35 -1.16 -22.02 17.31
N LYS A 36 -1.26 -20.69 17.41
CA LYS A 36 -0.15 -19.76 17.16
C LYS A 36 0.11 -18.84 18.34
N HIS A 37 1.37 -18.42 18.44
CA HIS A 37 1.77 -17.21 19.12
C HIS A 37 2.20 -16.20 18.04
N ILE A 38 1.46 -15.11 17.92
CA ILE A 38 1.65 -14.07 16.90
C ILE A 38 2.09 -12.79 17.59
N THR A 39 3.29 -12.31 17.27
CA THR A 39 3.76 -10.98 17.70
C THR A 39 3.76 -10.06 16.50
N ILE A 40 3.03 -8.93 16.59
CA ILE A 40 2.89 -7.96 15.51
C ILE A 40 3.65 -6.69 15.90
N ASP A 41 4.71 -6.38 15.17
CA ASP A 41 5.42 -5.10 15.26
C ASP A 41 5.26 -4.35 13.94
N SER A 42 4.48 -3.27 13.96
CA SER A 42 4.17 -2.50 12.74
C SER A 42 4.23 -1.00 13.00
N PRO A 43 5.13 -0.27 12.32
CA PRO A 43 5.19 1.18 12.36
C PRO A 43 4.12 1.86 11.48
N ILE A 44 3.32 1.07 10.73
CA ILE A 44 2.34 1.60 9.78
C ILE A 44 1.09 2.09 10.54
N PRO A 45 0.66 3.35 10.35
CA PRO A 45 -0.59 3.84 10.91
C PRO A 45 -1.79 2.99 10.49
N LEU A 46 -2.66 2.66 11.46
CA LEU A 46 -3.86 1.88 11.19
C LEU A 46 -4.88 2.68 10.39
N SER A 47 -5.55 2.02 9.44
CA SER A 47 -6.68 2.58 8.66
C SER A 47 -6.36 3.90 7.95
N GLY A 48 -5.11 4.13 7.58
CA GLY A 48 -4.64 5.38 6.98
C GLY A 48 -4.42 5.35 5.45
N GLY A 49 -4.68 4.24 4.76
CA GLY A 49 -4.42 4.14 3.31
C GLY A 49 -2.96 3.76 2.96
N LEU A 50 -2.18 3.25 3.92
CA LEU A 50 -0.80 2.76 3.72
C LEU A 50 -0.71 1.22 3.67
N GLY A 51 -1.81 0.52 3.48
CA GLY A 51 -1.81 -0.93 3.26
C GLY A 51 -1.58 -1.78 4.52
N SER A 52 -1.80 -1.25 5.74
CA SER A 52 -1.65 -2.02 6.99
C SER A 52 -2.50 -3.31 7.01
N SER A 53 -3.72 -3.28 6.49
CA SER A 53 -4.58 -4.47 6.34
C SER A 53 -3.91 -5.52 5.48
N SER A 54 -3.42 -5.13 4.30
CA SER A 54 -2.80 -6.04 3.34
C SER A 54 -1.54 -6.71 3.87
N THR A 55 -0.74 -6.00 4.70
CA THR A 55 0.43 -6.62 5.35
C THR A 55 0.01 -7.71 6.35
N CYS A 56 -1.07 -7.51 7.08
CA CYS A 56 -1.62 -8.53 7.98
C CYS A 56 -2.15 -9.76 7.21
N VAL A 57 -2.86 -9.51 6.11
CA VAL A 57 -3.37 -10.59 5.23
C VAL A 57 -2.23 -11.44 4.70
N ILE A 58 -1.18 -10.79 4.18
CA ILE A 58 -0.01 -11.48 3.63
C ILE A 58 0.74 -12.25 4.71
N ALA A 59 0.91 -11.67 5.90
CA ALA A 59 1.57 -12.36 7.01
C ALA A 59 0.85 -13.67 7.38
N GLY A 60 -0.48 -13.66 7.44
CA GLY A 60 -1.27 -14.87 7.70
C GLY A 60 -1.13 -15.92 6.59
N ILE A 61 -1.21 -15.49 5.32
CA ILE A 61 -1.03 -16.39 4.16
C ILE A 61 0.38 -16.98 4.15
N ALA A 62 1.39 -16.15 4.40
CA ALA A 62 2.79 -16.57 4.43
C ALA A 62 3.04 -17.63 5.52
N ALA A 63 2.49 -17.44 6.71
CA ALA A 63 2.58 -18.42 7.79
C ALA A 63 1.96 -19.77 7.39
N ALA A 64 0.76 -19.76 6.79
CA ALA A 64 0.09 -20.98 6.35
C ALA A 64 0.88 -21.71 5.24
N MET A 65 1.38 -20.97 4.24
CA MET A 65 2.15 -21.56 3.15
C MET A 65 3.49 -22.13 3.61
N THR A 66 4.17 -21.47 4.55
CA THR A 66 5.44 -21.93 5.10
C THR A 66 5.30 -23.26 5.83
N GLU A 67 4.17 -23.51 6.47
CA GLU A 67 3.87 -24.76 7.17
C GLU A 67 3.35 -25.85 6.24
N SER A 68 2.84 -25.50 5.07
CA SER A 68 2.37 -26.47 4.09
C SER A 68 3.51 -27.13 3.32
N HIS A 69 3.26 -28.32 2.79
CA HIS A 69 4.26 -29.05 1.99
C HIS A 69 4.69 -28.31 0.69
N GLY A 70 3.91 -27.34 0.22
CA GLY A 70 4.23 -26.54 -0.97
C GLY A 70 5.19 -25.37 -0.72
N GLY A 71 5.35 -24.94 0.54
CA GLY A 71 6.16 -23.76 0.89
C GLY A 71 5.59 -22.44 0.39
N TRP A 72 6.42 -21.40 0.45
CA TRP A 72 6.06 -20.06 -0.01
C TRP A 72 6.01 -19.99 -1.54
N ASP A 73 4.86 -19.58 -2.06
CA ASP A 73 4.60 -19.33 -3.48
C ASP A 73 3.95 -17.95 -3.62
N PRO A 74 4.68 -16.93 -4.13
CA PRO A 74 4.18 -15.56 -4.22
C PRO A 74 3.02 -15.38 -5.19
N GLU A 75 2.92 -16.15 -6.29
CA GLU A 75 1.81 -16.06 -7.23
C GLU A 75 0.53 -16.58 -6.60
N ARG A 76 0.61 -17.74 -5.97
CA ARG A 76 -0.51 -18.33 -5.22
C ARG A 76 -0.89 -17.47 -4.01
N ALA A 77 0.08 -16.87 -3.33
CA ALA A 77 -0.17 -15.93 -2.24
C ALA A 77 -0.91 -14.68 -2.72
N LEU A 78 -0.56 -14.17 -3.90
CA LEU A 78 -1.24 -13.04 -4.52
C LEU A 78 -2.71 -13.37 -4.84
N ASP A 79 -2.99 -14.54 -5.42
CA ASP A 79 -4.36 -14.99 -5.69
C ASP A 79 -5.18 -15.12 -4.39
N PHE A 80 -4.60 -15.70 -3.34
CA PHE A 80 -5.27 -15.79 -2.03
C PHE A 80 -5.53 -14.41 -1.44
N ALA A 81 -4.52 -13.55 -1.42
CA ALA A 81 -4.62 -12.20 -0.85
C ALA A 81 -5.63 -11.35 -1.62
N CYS A 82 -5.62 -11.39 -2.95
CA CYS A 82 -6.59 -10.71 -3.79
C CYS A 82 -8.03 -11.20 -3.53
N HIS A 83 -8.21 -12.52 -3.36
CA HIS A 83 -9.51 -13.08 -2.99
C HIS A 83 -9.97 -12.65 -1.59
N PHE A 84 -9.03 -12.47 -0.64
CA PHE A 84 -9.36 -12.07 0.74
C PHE A 84 -9.69 -10.59 0.85
N GLU A 85 -8.96 -9.72 0.16
CA GLU A 85 -9.13 -8.26 0.16
C GLU A 85 -10.17 -7.78 -0.87
N GLY A 86 -10.40 -8.56 -1.94
CA GLY A 86 -11.28 -8.21 -3.05
C GLY A 86 -10.64 -7.34 -4.14
N HIS A 87 -9.36 -6.97 -3.99
CA HIS A 87 -8.60 -6.16 -4.96
C HIS A 87 -7.09 -6.37 -4.80
N PRO A 88 -6.30 -6.32 -5.89
CA PRO A 88 -4.87 -6.64 -5.86
C PRO A 88 -3.94 -5.46 -5.56
N ASP A 89 -4.43 -4.22 -5.58
CA ASP A 89 -3.63 -2.98 -5.63
C ASP A 89 -2.72 -2.74 -4.42
N ASN A 90 -3.06 -3.23 -3.24
CA ASN A 90 -2.25 -3.15 -2.03
C ASN A 90 -1.47 -4.45 -1.75
N VAL A 91 -2.06 -5.60 -2.04
CA VAL A 91 -1.42 -6.89 -1.76
C VAL A 91 -0.28 -7.19 -2.75
N ALA A 92 -0.42 -6.81 -4.02
CA ALA A 92 0.64 -7.02 -5.00
C ALA A 92 1.96 -6.29 -4.64
N PRO A 93 1.97 -4.98 -4.33
CA PRO A 93 3.22 -4.32 -3.95
C PRO A 93 3.76 -4.79 -2.60
N ALA A 94 2.94 -5.26 -1.68
CA ALA A 94 3.40 -5.82 -0.41
C ALA A 94 4.08 -7.18 -0.61
N ILE A 95 3.59 -8.03 -1.53
CA ILE A 95 4.24 -9.30 -1.88
C ILE A 95 5.52 -9.09 -2.66
N TYR A 96 5.52 -8.21 -3.67
CA TYR A 96 6.61 -8.12 -4.64
C TYR A 96 7.56 -6.95 -4.45
N GLY A 97 7.15 -5.91 -3.73
CA GLY A 97 7.89 -4.64 -3.68
C GLY A 97 7.86 -3.86 -4.99
N GLY A 98 8.55 -2.73 -5.02
CA GLY A 98 8.65 -1.88 -6.20
C GLY A 98 7.34 -1.21 -6.59
N LEU A 99 7.16 -0.99 -7.89
CA LEU A 99 5.96 -0.45 -8.52
C LEU A 99 5.22 -1.59 -9.20
N THR A 100 4.03 -1.92 -8.74
CA THR A 100 3.23 -2.99 -9.32
C THR A 100 2.02 -2.45 -10.08
N SER A 101 1.65 -3.14 -11.15
CA SER A 101 0.37 -2.97 -11.83
C SER A 101 -0.30 -4.33 -11.90
N SER A 102 -1.51 -4.43 -11.39
CA SER A 102 -2.21 -5.71 -11.25
C SER A 102 -3.68 -5.62 -11.61
N PHE A 103 -4.20 -6.72 -12.14
CA PHE A 103 -5.62 -6.90 -12.48
C PHE A 103 -6.00 -8.37 -12.36
N VAL A 104 -7.29 -8.67 -12.36
CA VAL A 104 -7.79 -10.04 -12.28
C VAL A 104 -8.31 -10.47 -13.65
N GLU A 105 -7.86 -11.61 -14.13
CA GLU A 105 -8.31 -12.22 -15.39
C GLU A 105 -8.54 -13.72 -15.19
N GLY A 106 -9.72 -14.19 -15.53
CA GLY A 106 -10.07 -15.62 -15.41
C GLY A 106 -9.98 -16.20 -14.00
N GLY A 107 -10.10 -15.36 -12.96
CA GLY A 107 -10.00 -15.77 -11.55
C GLY A 107 -8.56 -15.76 -10.99
N HIS A 108 -7.58 -15.42 -11.80
CA HIS A 108 -6.17 -15.28 -11.40
C HIS A 108 -5.76 -13.81 -11.39
N THR A 109 -4.83 -13.47 -10.52
CA THR A 109 -4.29 -12.11 -10.41
C THR A 109 -3.04 -11.98 -11.25
N VAL A 110 -3.12 -11.19 -12.31
CA VAL A 110 -1.96 -10.84 -13.15
C VAL A 110 -1.27 -9.63 -12.54
N CYS A 111 0.03 -9.71 -12.35
CA CYS A 111 0.85 -8.63 -11.79
C CYS A 111 2.10 -8.39 -12.64
N THR A 112 2.40 -7.13 -12.91
CA THR A 112 3.69 -6.70 -13.43
C THR A 112 4.40 -5.88 -12.36
N ARG A 113 5.72 -6.04 -12.29
CA ARG A 113 6.57 -5.30 -11.35
C ARG A 113 7.63 -4.49 -12.10
N ARG A 114 7.89 -3.30 -11.61
CA ARG A 114 8.91 -2.39 -12.12
C ARG A 114 9.67 -1.77 -10.95
N LEU A 115 10.87 -1.28 -11.19
CA LEU A 115 11.62 -0.55 -10.18
C LEU A 115 11.25 0.93 -10.22
N VAL A 116 11.17 1.54 -9.06
CA VAL A 116 11.07 2.99 -8.93
C VAL A 116 12.47 3.58 -9.00
N ALA A 117 12.61 4.71 -9.70
CA ALA A 117 13.90 5.39 -9.85
C ALA A 117 14.51 5.74 -8.48
N ARG A 118 15.80 5.50 -8.34
CA ARG A 118 16.57 5.95 -7.18
C ARG A 118 16.58 7.48 -7.12
N GLY A 119 16.44 8.03 -5.93
CA GLY A 119 16.40 9.48 -5.72
C GLY A 119 14.99 10.07 -5.60
N LEU A 120 13.94 9.34 -5.93
CA LEU A 120 12.60 9.70 -5.52
C LEU A 120 12.40 9.37 -4.04
N SER A 121 11.82 10.33 -3.31
CA SER A 121 11.41 10.18 -1.92
C SER A 121 9.90 10.40 -1.80
N PHE A 122 9.25 9.67 -0.91
CA PHE A 122 7.81 9.72 -0.67
C PHE A 122 7.57 10.22 0.75
N VAL A 123 7.04 11.42 0.89
CA VAL A 123 6.68 11.96 2.21
C VAL A 123 5.26 11.56 2.52
N ALA A 124 5.10 10.53 3.33
CA ALA A 124 3.80 10.09 3.81
C ALA A 124 3.36 10.96 4.99
N ILE A 125 2.16 11.49 4.92
CA ILE A 125 1.57 12.41 5.90
C ILE A 125 0.21 11.85 6.31
N ALA A 126 0.12 11.28 7.51
CA ALA A 126 -1.10 10.72 8.05
C ALA A 126 -1.64 11.62 9.19
N PRO A 127 -2.86 12.15 9.06
CA PRO A 127 -3.52 12.86 10.14
C PRO A 127 -4.01 11.89 11.23
N PRO A 128 -4.30 12.37 12.46
CA PRO A 128 -4.72 11.51 13.56
C PRO A 128 -6.16 11.01 13.47
N TYR A 129 -6.83 11.27 12.37
CA TYR A 129 -8.15 10.74 12.05
C TYR A 129 -8.09 9.78 10.86
N THR A 130 -9.04 8.86 10.78
CA THR A 130 -9.14 7.87 9.72
C THR A 130 -10.31 8.20 8.80
N VAL A 131 -10.15 7.88 7.51
CA VAL A 131 -11.24 7.84 6.55
C VAL A 131 -11.64 6.38 6.36
N ASN A 132 -12.91 6.08 6.61
CA ASN A 132 -13.43 4.73 6.38
C ASN A 132 -13.34 4.39 4.88
N THR A 133 -12.75 3.25 4.55
CA THR A 133 -12.56 2.81 3.16
C THR A 133 -13.89 2.67 2.39
N GLU A 134 -14.95 2.23 3.08
CA GLU A 134 -16.28 2.11 2.49
C GLU A 134 -16.86 3.49 2.13
N ASP A 135 -16.71 4.47 3.01
CA ASP A 135 -17.16 5.84 2.74
C ASP A 135 -16.33 6.50 1.63
N ALA A 136 -15.01 6.25 1.61
CA ALA A 136 -14.13 6.70 0.54
C ALA A 136 -14.47 6.07 -0.83
N ARG A 137 -15.10 4.89 -0.85
CA ARG A 137 -15.62 4.27 -2.08
C ARG A 137 -16.96 4.85 -2.50
N LYS A 138 -17.85 5.17 -1.55
CA LYS A 138 -19.18 5.71 -1.81
C LYS A 138 -19.17 7.08 -2.48
N VAL A 139 -18.17 7.92 -2.17
CA VAL A 139 -18.07 9.27 -2.76
C VAL A 139 -17.56 9.26 -4.19
N VAL A 140 -16.96 8.18 -4.66
CA VAL A 140 -16.46 8.05 -6.04
C VAL A 140 -17.62 7.75 -7.00
N PRO A 141 -17.71 8.47 -8.14
CA PRO A 141 -18.81 8.25 -9.07
C PRO A 141 -18.77 6.86 -9.72
N GLN A 142 -19.92 6.23 -9.83
CA GLN A 142 -20.06 4.90 -10.46
C GLN A 142 -19.90 4.95 -11.98
N ASN A 143 -20.10 6.13 -12.60
CA ASN A 143 -20.00 6.32 -14.04
C ASN A 143 -19.15 7.56 -14.35
N ILE A 144 -18.34 7.46 -15.39
CA ILE A 144 -17.50 8.56 -15.86
C ILE A 144 -17.69 8.75 -17.37
N SER A 145 -17.39 9.97 -17.85
CA SER A 145 -17.41 10.22 -19.29
C SER A 145 -16.25 9.52 -19.99
N LEU A 146 -16.41 9.18 -21.28
CA LEU A 146 -15.33 8.67 -22.10
C LEU A 146 -14.13 9.63 -22.13
N GLN A 147 -14.38 10.94 -22.13
CA GLN A 147 -13.34 11.95 -22.07
C GLN A 147 -12.51 11.84 -20.79
N THR A 148 -13.17 11.64 -19.62
CA THR A 148 -12.49 11.41 -18.35
C THR A 148 -11.69 10.12 -18.37
N ALA A 149 -12.24 9.03 -18.93
CA ALA A 149 -11.52 7.77 -19.05
C ALA A 149 -10.25 7.91 -19.90
N VAL A 150 -10.35 8.50 -21.09
CA VAL A 150 -9.19 8.73 -21.98
C VAL A 150 -8.14 9.63 -21.30
N TYR A 151 -8.58 10.68 -20.60
CA TYR A 151 -7.70 11.58 -19.85
C TYR A 151 -6.90 10.79 -18.79
N GLN A 152 -7.56 9.88 -18.06
CA GLN A 152 -6.93 9.15 -16.97
C GLN A 152 -6.02 8.03 -17.46
N MET A 153 -6.42 7.32 -18.54
CA MET A 153 -5.60 6.23 -19.11
C MET A 153 -4.21 6.72 -19.54
N GLY A 154 -4.12 7.85 -20.24
CA GLY A 154 -2.84 8.44 -20.64
C GLY A 154 -1.97 8.83 -19.45
N ARG A 155 -2.59 9.35 -18.37
CA ARG A 155 -1.88 9.71 -17.14
C ARG A 155 -1.39 8.50 -16.36
N THR A 156 -2.15 7.44 -16.29
CA THR A 156 -1.72 6.20 -15.64
C THR A 156 -0.43 5.66 -16.24
N VAL A 157 -0.35 5.61 -17.58
CA VAL A 157 0.88 5.20 -18.27
C VAL A 157 2.02 6.19 -18.02
N ALA A 158 1.74 7.50 -18.05
CA ALA A 158 2.74 8.54 -17.83
C ALA A 158 3.30 8.52 -16.39
N VAL A 159 2.45 8.32 -15.37
CA VAL A 159 2.88 8.18 -13.96
C VAL A 159 3.80 6.97 -13.79
N THR A 160 3.44 5.82 -14.37
CA THR A 160 4.27 4.62 -14.32
C THR A 160 5.67 4.91 -14.88
N HIS A 161 5.75 5.47 -16.09
CA HIS A 161 7.01 5.84 -16.71
C HIS A 161 7.79 6.89 -15.90
N ALA A 162 7.10 7.87 -15.34
CA ALA A 162 7.74 8.92 -14.56
C ALA A 162 8.35 8.40 -13.24
N LEU A 163 7.69 7.45 -12.58
CA LEU A 163 8.21 6.77 -11.40
C LEU A 163 9.42 5.91 -11.72
N GLU A 164 9.43 5.21 -12.86
CA GLU A 164 10.57 4.39 -13.32
C GLU A 164 11.80 5.25 -13.66
N THR A 165 11.57 6.41 -14.29
CA THR A 165 12.66 7.27 -14.78
C THR A 165 13.06 8.39 -13.83
N GLY A 166 12.31 8.61 -12.75
CA GLY A 166 12.53 9.73 -11.82
C GLY A 166 12.19 11.09 -12.41
N ASN A 167 11.33 11.16 -13.45
CA ASN A 167 10.99 12.40 -14.14
C ASN A 167 9.97 13.21 -13.32
N GLY A 168 10.46 14.11 -12.45
CA GLY A 168 9.63 14.98 -11.61
C GLY A 168 8.70 15.89 -12.40
N GLY A 169 9.12 16.41 -13.55
CA GLY A 169 8.27 17.24 -14.42
C GLY A 169 7.08 16.45 -14.99
N LEU A 170 7.32 15.19 -15.38
CA LEU A 170 6.25 14.32 -15.85
C LEU A 170 5.32 13.88 -14.71
N LEU A 171 5.84 13.65 -13.50
CA LEU A 171 5.02 13.39 -12.30
C LEU A 171 4.08 14.56 -12.03
N ALA A 172 4.60 15.81 -12.05
CA ALA A 172 3.80 17.01 -11.85
C ALA A 172 2.65 17.15 -12.87
N ALA A 173 2.88 16.76 -14.12
CA ALA A 173 1.86 16.80 -15.16
C ALA A 173 0.86 15.64 -15.06
N ALA A 174 1.32 14.43 -14.70
CA ALA A 174 0.54 13.21 -14.77
C ALA A 174 -0.27 12.92 -13.51
N CYS A 175 0.20 13.32 -12.32
CA CYS A 175 -0.51 13.13 -11.04
C CYS A 175 -1.66 14.14 -10.85
N ASN A 176 -2.52 14.26 -11.85
CA ASN A 176 -3.74 15.05 -11.81
C ASN A 176 -4.93 14.13 -12.02
N ASP A 177 -5.43 13.58 -10.92
CA ASP A 177 -6.53 12.64 -10.95
C ASP A 177 -7.90 13.31 -11.15
N LYS A 178 -8.77 12.65 -11.89
CA LYS A 178 -10.18 13.03 -12.09
C LYS A 178 -11.16 11.93 -11.68
N LEU A 179 -10.64 10.79 -11.18
CA LEU A 179 -11.48 9.65 -10.83
C LEU A 179 -11.87 9.63 -9.36
N HIS A 180 -10.92 9.83 -8.46
CA HIS A 180 -11.18 9.68 -7.03
C HIS A 180 -10.75 10.88 -6.17
N GLU A 181 -9.60 11.51 -6.46
CA GLU A 181 -9.05 12.59 -5.63
C GLU A 181 -10.01 13.77 -5.47
N PRO A 182 -10.71 14.27 -6.53
CA PRO A 182 -11.66 15.38 -6.39
C PRO A 182 -12.80 15.13 -5.41
N TYR A 183 -13.13 13.85 -5.18
CA TYR A 183 -14.22 13.44 -4.30
C TYR A 183 -13.72 13.06 -2.92
N ARG A 184 -12.62 12.30 -2.83
CA ARG A 184 -12.05 11.84 -1.57
C ARG A 184 -11.42 12.95 -0.74
N LYS A 185 -10.87 13.98 -1.36
CA LYS A 185 -10.30 15.13 -0.66
C LYS A 185 -11.28 15.84 0.27
N GLU A 186 -12.58 15.80 -0.05
CA GLU A 186 -13.64 16.37 0.79
C GLU A 186 -13.79 15.62 2.13
N LEU A 187 -13.25 14.40 2.24
CA LEU A 187 -13.19 13.62 3.47
C LEU A 187 -11.94 13.89 4.30
N ILE A 188 -11.01 14.72 3.78
CA ILE A 188 -9.71 14.99 4.39
C ILE A 188 -9.58 16.51 4.63
N PRO A 189 -9.97 17.02 5.79
CA PRO A 189 -10.01 18.47 6.07
C PRO A 189 -8.69 19.19 5.81
N ASP A 190 -7.55 18.55 6.09
CA ASP A 190 -6.22 19.15 5.95
C ASP A 190 -5.65 19.06 4.51
N TYR A 191 -6.38 18.47 3.56
CA TYR A 191 -5.89 18.14 2.22
C TYR A 191 -5.37 19.36 1.45
N GLU A 192 -6.17 20.41 1.33
CA GLU A 192 -5.82 21.58 0.50
C GLU A 192 -4.64 22.37 1.10
N GLU A 193 -4.58 22.47 2.42
CA GLU A 193 -3.49 23.16 3.10
C GLU A 193 -2.18 22.41 2.96
N LEU A 194 -2.19 21.08 3.19
CA LEU A 194 -1.01 20.23 3.01
C LEU A 194 -0.56 20.15 1.55
N LYS A 195 -1.50 20.14 0.61
CA LYS A 195 -1.19 20.22 -0.83
C LYS A 195 -0.48 21.52 -1.18
N GLN A 196 -0.92 22.64 -0.60
CA GLN A 196 -0.26 23.93 -0.80
C GLN A 196 1.16 23.94 -0.19
N VAL A 197 1.35 23.35 0.99
CA VAL A 197 2.67 23.16 1.60
C VAL A 197 3.60 22.37 0.68
N ALA A 198 3.15 21.23 0.17
CA ALA A 198 3.94 20.41 -0.75
C ALA A 198 4.31 21.16 -2.03
N LYS A 199 3.37 21.93 -2.58
CA LYS A 199 3.59 22.76 -3.77
C LYS A 199 4.62 23.87 -3.52
N LEU A 200 4.54 24.57 -2.40
CA LEU A 200 5.49 25.63 -2.04
C LEU A 200 6.91 25.06 -1.81
N ALA A 201 7.00 23.88 -1.25
CA ALA A 201 8.25 23.14 -1.10
C ALA A 201 8.76 22.53 -2.41
N ARG A 202 8.03 22.66 -3.52
CA ARG A 202 8.34 22.12 -4.86
C ARG A 202 8.34 20.60 -4.96
N ALA A 203 7.45 19.94 -4.22
CA ALA A 203 7.19 18.52 -4.46
C ALA A 203 6.70 18.32 -5.92
N CYS A 204 7.11 17.23 -6.53
CA CYS A 204 6.71 16.87 -7.91
C CYS A 204 5.22 16.54 -7.99
N ALA A 205 4.68 15.88 -6.97
CA ALA A 205 3.27 15.55 -6.89
C ALA A 205 2.80 15.51 -5.43
N PHE A 206 1.49 15.65 -5.23
CA PHE A 206 0.81 15.43 -3.95
C PHE A 206 -0.48 14.70 -4.22
N VAL A 207 -0.65 13.52 -3.62
CA VAL A 207 -1.76 12.60 -3.90
C VAL A 207 -2.31 11.99 -2.62
N ILE A 208 -3.55 11.50 -2.69
CA ILE A 208 -4.13 10.69 -1.62
C ILE A 208 -3.60 9.25 -1.75
N SER A 209 -3.13 8.67 -0.65
CA SER A 209 -2.71 7.28 -0.58
C SER A 209 -3.92 6.36 -0.39
N GLY A 210 -4.18 5.51 -1.36
CA GLY A 210 -5.31 4.57 -1.32
C GLY A 210 -6.65 5.28 -1.10
N SER A 211 -7.37 4.90 -0.05
CA SER A 211 -8.63 5.54 0.36
C SER A 211 -8.44 6.84 1.14
N GLY A 212 -7.21 7.17 1.57
CA GLY A 212 -6.92 8.19 2.57
C GLY A 212 -7.11 7.63 3.99
N SER A 213 -6.93 8.40 5.01
CA SER A 213 -6.63 9.83 5.15
C SER A 213 -5.17 10.23 4.84
N THR A 214 -4.26 9.27 4.72
CA THR A 214 -2.86 9.56 4.40
C THR A 214 -2.74 10.20 3.01
N MET A 215 -1.89 11.20 2.93
CA MET A 215 -1.47 11.86 1.70
C MET A 215 0.02 11.61 1.48
N VAL A 216 0.46 11.63 0.23
CA VAL A 216 1.86 11.40 -0.13
C VAL A 216 2.33 12.54 -1.05
N ALA A 217 3.41 13.21 -0.63
CA ALA A 217 4.16 14.08 -1.52
C ALA A 217 5.31 13.29 -2.16
N ILE A 218 5.43 13.35 -3.49
CA ILE A 218 6.50 12.73 -4.25
C ILE A 218 7.55 13.78 -4.54
N CYS A 219 8.79 13.54 -4.15
CA CYS A 219 9.90 14.49 -4.24
C CYS A 219 11.07 13.85 -5.03
N ASP A 220 11.72 14.63 -5.88
CA ASP A 220 12.92 14.24 -6.64
C ASP A 220 14.23 14.67 -5.94
N SER A 221 14.13 15.13 -4.71
CA SER A 221 15.25 15.60 -3.90
C SER A 221 15.00 15.37 -2.41
N PRO A 222 16.00 14.87 -1.66
CA PRO A 222 15.91 14.78 -0.21
C PRO A 222 15.73 16.14 0.51
N VAL A 223 16.18 17.22 -0.11
CA VAL A 223 15.98 18.59 0.42
C VAL A 223 14.52 18.97 0.35
N THR A 224 13.88 18.73 -0.81
CA THR A 224 12.44 18.95 -0.99
C THR A 224 11.63 18.08 -0.03
N ALA A 225 11.98 16.80 0.14
CA ALA A 225 11.27 15.90 1.04
C ALA A 225 11.34 16.40 2.51
N ARG A 226 12.50 16.83 2.98
CA ARG A 226 12.64 17.42 4.31
C ARG A 226 11.81 18.71 4.46
N ALA A 227 11.86 19.61 3.48
CA ALA A 227 11.09 20.85 3.52
C ALA A 227 9.57 20.57 3.58
N VAL A 228 9.06 19.60 2.82
CA VAL A 228 7.66 19.16 2.92
C VAL A 228 7.35 18.66 4.33
N ALA A 229 8.17 17.77 4.87
CA ALA A 229 7.94 17.17 6.19
C ALA A 229 7.96 18.21 7.33
N GLU A 230 8.90 19.15 7.29
CA GLU A 230 9.02 20.21 8.28
C GLU A 230 7.85 21.21 8.21
N ASN A 231 7.50 21.65 7.01
CA ASN A 231 6.40 22.60 6.81
C ASN A 231 5.03 21.97 7.11
N ALA A 232 4.82 20.69 6.81
CA ALA A 232 3.58 20.01 7.16
C ALA A 232 3.34 19.95 8.67
N LYS A 233 4.40 19.82 9.49
CA LYS A 233 4.31 19.90 10.95
C LYS A 233 3.85 21.25 11.47
N GLN A 234 4.04 22.31 10.71
CA GLN A 234 3.56 23.66 11.07
C GLN A 234 2.06 23.82 10.81
N VAL A 235 1.51 23.07 9.86
CA VAL A 235 0.05 23.05 9.62
C VAL A 235 -0.66 22.39 10.79
N ARG A 236 -0.10 21.23 11.23
CA ARG A 236 -0.70 20.43 12.30
C ARG A 236 0.37 19.61 13.00
N GLY A 237 0.57 19.84 14.30
CA GLY A 237 1.66 19.25 15.07
C GLY A 237 1.51 17.76 15.40
N ASP A 238 0.31 17.21 15.28
CA ASP A 238 -0.03 15.80 15.58
C ASP A 238 -0.07 14.88 14.34
N LEU A 239 0.42 15.36 13.19
CA LEU A 239 0.59 14.55 12.00
C LEU A 239 1.67 13.48 12.21
N TRP A 240 1.38 12.25 11.83
CA TRP A 240 2.43 11.24 11.60
C TRP A 240 3.07 11.51 10.24
N ILE A 241 4.38 11.74 10.21
CA ILE A 241 5.09 12.08 8.97
C ILE A 241 6.34 11.22 8.88
N GLN A 242 6.50 10.54 7.74
CA GLN A 242 7.69 9.75 7.41
C GLN A 242 8.17 10.06 5.99
N ILE A 243 9.48 10.19 5.84
CA ILE A 243 10.11 10.22 4.52
C ILE A 243 10.50 8.77 4.19
N LEU A 244 9.91 8.23 3.14
CA LEU A 244 10.02 6.84 2.75
C LEU A 244 10.74 6.72 1.41
N GLU A 245 11.41 5.60 1.22
CA GLU A 245 11.96 5.15 -0.05
C GLU A 245 11.18 3.92 -0.55
N PRO A 246 11.15 3.68 -1.88
CA PRO A 246 10.52 2.48 -2.41
C PRO A 246 11.21 1.22 -1.90
N ALA A 247 10.44 0.26 -1.38
CA ALA A 247 10.96 -1.05 -1.02
C ALA A 247 11.34 -1.81 -2.30
N LEU A 248 12.58 -2.25 -2.41
CA LEU A 248 13.06 -3.07 -3.54
C LEU A 248 12.59 -4.52 -3.43
N LEU A 249 12.44 -5.00 -2.20
CA LEU A 249 11.91 -6.33 -1.89
C LEU A 249 10.52 -6.17 -1.26
N GLY A 250 9.63 -7.08 -1.58
CA GLY A 250 8.33 -7.18 -0.93
C GLY A 250 8.42 -8.02 0.35
N THR A 251 7.58 -9.04 0.44
CA THR A 251 7.57 -9.96 1.57
C THR A 251 8.88 -10.74 1.66
N VAL A 252 9.49 -10.74 2.83
CA VAL A 252 10.66 -11.54 3.18
C VAL A 252 10.28 -12.47 4.32
N LEU A 253 10.50 -13.77 4.12
CA LEU A 253 10.31 -14.78 5.16
C LEU A 253 11.66 -15.20 5.70
N THR A 254 11.79 -15.24 7.02
CA THR A 254 12.96 -15.77 7.70
C THR A 254 12.50 -16.94 8.56
N LEU A 255 13.04 -18.12 8.31
CA LEU A 255 12.78 -19.33 9.10
C LEU A 255 13.77 -19.46 10.25
N ASP A 256 13.44 -20.29 11.24
CA ASP A 256 14.28 -20.50 12.44
C ASP A 256 15.66 -21.07 12.11
N ASP A 257 15.83 -21.73 10.95
CA ASP A 257 17.14 -22.21 10.45
C ASP A 257 18.00 -21.11 9.82
N GLY A 258 17.52 -19.86 9.81
CA GLY A 258 18.19 -18.70 9.22
C GLY A 258 18.10 -18.61 7.70
N GLN A 259 17.39 -19.53 7.03
CA GLN A 259 17.11 -19.41 5.60
C GLN A 259 16.14 -18.28 5.35
N GLN A 260 16.47 -17.43 4.38
CA GLN A 260 15.62 -16.35 3.93
C GLN A 260 15.04 -16.67 2.56
N HIS A 261 13.72 -16.60 2.47
CA HIS A 261 13.01 -16.72 1.20
C HIS A 261 12.61 -15.31 0.73
N HIS A 262 13.12 -14.91 -0.42
CA HIS A 262 12.80 -13.66 -1.10
C HIS A 262 11.99 -13.99 -2.35
N ASN A 263 11.11 -13.06 -2.72
CA ASN A 263 10.49 -13.10 -4.03
C ASN A 263 11.55 -12.69 -5.07
N THR A 264 12.09 -13.62 -5.81
CA THR A 264 12.82 -13.31 -7.04
C THR A 264 11.78 -13.12 -8.13
N PHE A 265 11.61 -11.89 -8.61
CA PHE A 265 11.02 -11.67 -9.91
C PHE A 265 12.13 -11.96 -10.91
N ASP A 266 11.98 -13.01 -11.70
CA ASP A 266 12.80 -13.14 -12.88
C ASP A 266 12.47 -11.96 -13.79
N GLU A 267 13.49 -11.14 -14.11
CA GLU A 267 13.34 -10.08 -15.10
C GLU A 267 12.99 -10.76 -16.42
N ILE A 268 11.73 -10.59 -16.86
CA ILE A 268 11.31 -10.91 -18.21
C ILE A 268 11.69 -9.73 -19.11
#